data_31ef433378f69de71fe3d383054daca9
#
_entry.id   31ef433378f69de71fe3d383054daca9
#
_cell.length_a   1.000
_cell.length_b   1.000
_cell.length_c   1.000
_cell.angle_alpha   90.00
_cell.angle_beta   90.00
_cell.angle_gamma   90.00
#
_symmetry.space_group_name_H-M   'P 1'
#
loop_
_entity.id
_entity.type
_entity.pdbx_description
1 polymer ?
#
loop_
_entity_poly.entity_id
_entity_poly.type
_entity_poly.pdbx_seq_one_letter_code
_entity_poly.pdbx_strand_id
1 'polypeptide(L)'
;MIINDIKIFSQNVWKNNLIVNTILEVNINFDIVFIQELFWSTICSVSSSRNCEGESLVGMVNHLNWLTFARSSELENNFPRVVIYVNIRLASLHFSLCKDIINHRDILLVSFFSNNNIFWLMNIYSDSSHIALKYLKDTEAYIHNLLIMTGDFNIWDSLWNPLFSHYSFISDDLLIIVDSFNLELSFTTDPILTRYSNNVNDSNLVIDLMFLHSESSELNNHSIHLDWRLTLDHAPLTITIPIVEDNINTIKCLITKDSKEEVSFIKEVTASVGNLNMSSLPDIASLDSVVNEFASAVNNIWEKNSKIINIMKYSKS
;
A
#
# COMPACT_ATOMS: atom_id res chain seq x y z
N MET A 1 0.35 20.58 3.38
CA MET A 1 -1.07 20.17 3.46
C MET A 1 -1.13 19.14 4.58
N ILE A 2 -1.96 19.35 5.59
CA ILE A 2 -2.16 18.35 6.66
C ILE A 2 -3.21 17.40 6.13
N ILE A 3 -2.85 16.12 5.98
CA ILE A 3 -3.76 15.06 5.56
C ILE A 3 -4.19 14.37 6.83
N ASN A 4 -5.41 14.60 7.26
CA ASN A 4 -5.95 13.99 8.47
C ASN A 4 -6.54 12.60 8.19
N ASP A 5 -7.07 12.41 6.98
CA ASP A 5 -7.77 11.19 6.59
C ASP A 5 -7.40 10.78 5.17
N ILE A 6 -7.31 9.49 4.91
CA ILE A 6 -7.20 8.91 3.57
C ILE A 6 -8.52 8.22 3.22
N LYS A 7 -9.13 8.65 2.12
CA LYS A 7 -10.35 8.04 1.57
C LYS A 7 -9.98 7.03 0.50
N ILE A 8 -10.45 5.81 0.69
CA ILE A 8 -10.10 4.66 -0.14
C ILE A 8 -11.35 4.13 -0.83
N PHE A 9 -11.20 3.74 -2.08
CA PHE A 9 -12.18 3.06 -2.90
C PHE A 9 -11.58 1.75 -3.41
N SER A 10 -12.35 0.65 -3.42
CA SER A 10 -11.91 -0.66 -3.93
C SER A 10 -13.01 -1.32 -4.74
N GLN A 11 -12.69 -1.84 -5.93
CA GLN A 11 -13.65 -2.57 -6.76
C GLN A 11 -12.98 -3.53 -7.74
N ASN A 12 -13.55 -4.74 -7.89
CA ASN A 12 -13.30 -5.61 -9.03
C ASN A 12 -14.07 -5.07 -10.25
N VAL A 13 -13.35 -4.82 -11.35
CA VAL A 13 -13.90 -4.19 -12.58
C VAL A 13 -14.07 -5.19 -13.73
N TRP A 14 -13.84 -6.47 -13.49
CA TRP A 14 -14.03 -7.53 -14.47
C TRP A 14 -13.43 -7.20 -15.85
N LYS A 15 -12.17 -6.75 -15.87
CA LYS A 15 -11.38 -6.41 -17.07
C LYS A 15 -11.99 -5.30 -17.95
N ASN A 16 -12.76 -4.40 -17.36
CA ASN A 16 -13.46 -3.35 -18.10
C ASN A 16 -12.75 -1.98 -17.96
N ASN A 17 -11.96 -1.61 -18.96
CA ASN A 17 -11.23 -0.34 -18.98
C ASN A 17 -12.14 0.90 -18.99
N LEU A 18 -13.33 0.81 -19.57
CA LEU A 18 -14.27 1.93 -19.59
C LEU A 18 -14.75 2.24 -18.18
N ILE A 19 -15.00 1.20 -17.38
CA ILE A 19 -15.39 1.37 -15.98
C ILE A 19 -14.24 1.96 -15.17
N VAL A 20 -13.00 1.52 -15.37
CA VAL A 20 -11.83 2.13 -14.70
C VAL A 20 -11.76 3.63 -14.99
N ASN A 21 -11.90 4.04 -16.27
CA ASN A 21 -11.95 5.47 -16.63
C ASN A 21 -13.06 6.20 -15.89
N THR A 22 -14.27 5.63 -15.87
CA THR A 22 -15.42 6.23 -15.18
C THR A 22 -15.16 6.38 -13.68
N ILE A 23 -14.57 5.37 -13.03
CA ILE A 23 -14.20 5.41 -11.62
C ILE A 23 -13.23 6.57 -11.35
N LEU A 24 -12.18 6.71 -12.16
CA LEU A 24 -11.16 7.75 -11.97
C LEU A 24 -11.68 9.16 -12.23
N GLU A 25 -12.63 9.30 -13.15
CA GLU A 25 -13.29 10.58 -13.48
C GLU A 25 -14.26 11.02 -12.37
N VAL A 26 -15.10 10.10 -11.89
CA VAL A 26 -16.19 10.39 -10.94
C VAL A 26 -15.67 10.48 -9.51
N ASN A 27 -14.67 9.67 -9.16
CA ASN A 27 -14.21 9.50 -7.78
C ASN A 27 -13.01 10.38 -7.40
N ILE A 28 -12.88 11.57 -7.97
CA ILE A 28 -11.78 12.51 -7.67
C ILE A 28 -11.69 12.93 -6.20
N ASN A 29 -12.73 12.69 -5.40
CA ASN A 29 -12.74 12.95 -3.97
C ASN A 29 -12.09 11.85 -3.13
N PHE A 30 -11.80 10.70 -3.72
CA PHE A 30 -11.01 9.67 -3.08
C PHE A 30 -9.52 9.96 -3.21
N ASP A 31 -8.77 9.43 -2.28
CA ASP A 31 -7.32 9.55 -2.23
C ASP A 31 -6.62 8.39 -2.91
N ILE A 32 -7.19 7.20 -2.74
CA ILE A 32 -6.61 5.94 -3.24
C ILE A 32 -7.74 5.09 -3.84
N VAL A 33 -7.48 4.52 -5.01
CA VAL A 33 -8.39 3.61 -5.71
C VAL A 33 -7.68 2.29 -5.95
N PHE A 34 -8.24 1.21 -5.41
CA PHE A 34 -7.81 -0.17 -5.64
C PHE A 34 -8.69 -0.81 -6.69
N ILE A 35 -8.10 -1.36 -7.74
CA ILE A 35 -8.80 -2.06 -8.82
C ILE A 35 -8.29 -3.49 -8.90
N GLN A 36 -9.24 -4.44 -8.98
CA GLN A 36 -8.98 -5.86 -9.22
C GLN A 36 -9.55 -6.26 -10.59
N GLU A 37 -9.06 -7.38 -11.12
CA GLU A 37 -9.32 -7.85 -12.49
C GLU A 37 -9.12 -6.78 -13.55
N LEU A 38 -7.97 -6.11 -13.47
CA LEU A 38 -7.59 -5.13 -14.48
C LEU A 38 -7.52 -5.77 -15.87
N PHE A 39 -7.86 -5.01 -16.91
CA PHE A 39 -7.63 -5.42 -18.30
C PHE A 39 -6.11 -5.41 -18.59
N TRP A 40 -5.52 -6.57 -18.70
CA TRP A 40 -4.08 -6.80 -18.60
C TRP A 40 -3.36 -7.03 -19.93
N SER A 41 -4.07 -7.18 -21.04
CA SER A 41 -3.48 -7.57 -22.32
C SER A 41 -2.50 -6.56 -22.94
N THR A 42 -2.38 -5.38 -22.37
CA THR A 42 -1.60 -4.28 -22.93
C THR A 42 -0.61 -3.64 -21.97
N ILE A 43 -0.53 -4.11 -20.71
CA ILE A 43 0.35 -3.49 -19.72
C ILE A 43 1.79 -3.94 -19.92
N CYS A 44 2.67 -3.02 -20.22
CA CYS A 44 4.10 -3.28 -20.36
C CYS A 44 4.93 -2.08 -19.89
N SER A 45 6.20 -2.31 -19.58
CA SER A 45 7.18 -1.24 -19.34
C SER A 45 7.80 -0.82 -20.65
N VAL A 46 7.94 0.47 -20.85
CA VAL A 46 8.67 1.06 -21.98
C VAL A 46 9.69 2.08 -21.47
N SER A 47 10.76 2.28 -22.23
CA SER A 47 11.74 3.32 -21.89
C SER A 47 11.07 4.69 -21.88
N SER A 48 11.27 5.45 -20.81
CA SER A 48 10.72 6.79 -20.62
C SER A 48 11.81 7.83 -20.68
N SER A 49 11.63 8.85 -21.53
CA SER A 49 12.48 10.04 -21.52
C SER A 49 12.15 11.03 -20.40
N ARG A 50 11.08 10.81 -19.65
CA ARG A 50 10.56 11.72 -18.61
C ARG A 50 10.82 11.24 -17.19
N ASN A 51 11.18 9.98 -17.03
CA ASN A 51 11.43 9.37 -15.72
C ASN A 51 12.92 9.12 -15.53
N CYS A 52 13.48 9.54 -14.39
CA CYS A 52 14.88 9.30 -14.04
C CYS A 52 15.22 7.82 -13.93
N GLU A 53 14.23 6.96 -13.69
CA GLU A 53 14.37 5.51 -13.65
C GLU A 53 14.31 4.86 -15.05
N GLY A 54 14.02 5.65 -16.09
CA GLY A 54 14.08 5.21 -17.48
C GLY A 54 12.91 4.34 -17.95
N GLU A 55 11.91 4.09 -17.12
CA GLU A 55 10.78 3.23 -17.45
C GLU A 55 9.43 3.93 -17.24
N SER A 56 8.48 3.67 -18.11
CA SER A 56 7.06 4.06 -17.98
C SER A 56 6.16 2.87 -18.22
N LEU A 57 5.10 2.76 -17.43
CA LEU A 57 4.04 1.79 -17.68
C LEU A 57 3.12 2.28 -18.81
N VAL A 58 2.81 1.42 -19.77
CA VAL A 58 1.85 1.69 -20.85
C VAL A 58 0.81 0.57 -20.91
N GLY A 59 -0.32 0.87 -21.55
CA GLY A 59 -1.40 -0.09 -21.76
C GLY A 59 -2.42 -0.19 -20.63
N MET A 60 -2.34 0.70 -19.65
CA MET A 60 -3.34 0.85 -18.59
C MET A 60 -4.01 2.22 -18.69
N VAL A 61 -5.12 2.39 -17.97
CA VAL A 61 -5.79 3.68 -17.90
C VAL A 61 -4.89 4.67 -17.15
N ASN A 62 -4.49 5.73 -17.85
CA ASN A 62 -3.77 6.85 -17.28
C ASN A 62 -4.72 8.05 -17.15
N HIS A 63 -4.67 8.73 -16.02
CA HIS A 63 -5.49 9.89 -15.75
C HIS A 63 -4.69 11.01 -15.10
N LEU A 64 -4.95 12.28 -15.49
CA LEU A 64 -4.15 13.44 -15.08
C LEU A 64 -4.08 13.66 -13.56
N ASN A 65 -5.13 13.26 -12.85
CA ASN A 65 -5.25 13.45 -11.40
C ASN A 65 -4.74 12.25 -10.58
N TRP A 66 -4.22 11.20 -11.23
CA TRP A 66 -3.86 9.97 -10.57
C TRP A 66 -2.44 9.50 -10.91
N LEU A 67 -1.67 9.18 -9.88
CA LEU A 67 -0.45 8.40 -9.99
C LEU A 67 -0.84 6.92 -10.08
N THR A 68 -0.21 6.18 -10.98
CA THR A 68 -0.57 4.79 -11.23
C THR A 68 0.53 3.87 -10.78
N PHE A 69 0.18 2.91 -9.92
CA PHE A 69 1.06 1.86 -9.46
C PHE A 69 0.54 0.52 -9.96
N ALA A 70 1.32 -0.11 -10.81
CA ALA A 70 1.07 -1.47 -11.28
C ALA A 70 2.41 -2.16 -11.53
N ARG A 71 2.38 -3.47 -11.54
CA ARG A 71 3.53 -4.27 -11.91
C ARG A 71 3.63 -4.35 -13.43
N SER A 72 4.82 -4.23 -13.97
CA SER A 72 5.07 -4.57 -15.36
C SER A 72 5.11 -6.09 -15.54
N SER A 73 4.59 -6.58 -16.65
CA SER A 73 4.76 -7.98 -17.03
C SER A 73 6.13 -8.16 -17.68
N GLU A 74 6.98 -8.98 -17.07
CA GLU A 74 8.26 -9.38 -17.66
C GLU A 74 8.11 -10.59 -18.59
N LEU A 75 7.00 -11.32 -18.50
CA LEU A 75 6.72 -12.53 -19.27
C LEU A 75 5.36 -12.43 -19.95
N GLU A 76 5.30 -12.94 -21.18
CA GLU A 76 4.08 -13.04 -22.00
C GLU A 76 3.00 -13.72 -21.24
N ASN A 77 2.37 -13.91 -20.52
CA ASN A 77 1.29 -14.60 -19.79
C ASN A 77 1.27 -14.31 -18.27
N ASN A 78 2.09 -13.41 -17.79
CA ASN A 78 2.10 -13.04 -16.38
C ASN A 78 1.63 -11.60 -16.15
N PHE A 79 0.53 -11.23 -16.75
CA PHE A 79 -0.02 -9.87 -16.67
C PHE A 79 -0.57 -9.57 -15.25
N PRO A 80 -0.33 -8.36 -14.73
CA PRO A 80 -0.88 -7.94 -13.44
C PRO A 80 -2.41 -7.87 -13.51
N ARG A 81 -3.07 -8.34 -12.47
CA ARG A 81 -4.53 -8.27 -12.34
C ARG A 81 -5.00 -7.21 -11.34
N VAL A 82 -4.06 -6.52 -10.70
CA VAL A 82 -4.34 -5.49 -9.69
C VAL A 82 -3.58 -4.20 -10.01
N VAL A 83 -4.18 -3.06 -9.67
CA VAL A 83 -3.57 -1.74 -9.79
C VAL A 83 -4.01 -0.86 -8.62
N ILE A 84 -3.15 0.08 -8.23
CA ILE A 84 -3.46 1.11 -7.24
C ILE A 84 -3.28 2.47 -7.93
N TYR A 85 -4.32 3.28 -7.88
CA TYR A 85 -4.28 4.69 -8.27
C TYR A 85 -4.23 5.55 -7.02
N VAL A 86 -3.30 6.48 -6.98
CA VAL A 86 -3.14 7.44 -5.89
C VAL A 86 -3.40 8.84 -6.42
N ASN A 87 -4.28 9.58 -5.79
CA ASN A 87 -4.58 10.96 -6.19
C ASN A 87 -3.31 11.81 -6.10
N ILE A 88 -3.03 12.59 -7.15
CA ILE A 88 -1.81 13.43 -7.25
C ILE A 88 -1.67 14.42 -6.08
N ARG A 89 -2.78 14.77 -5.40
CA ARG A 89 -2.73 15.60 -4.18
C ARG A 89 -1.92 14.98 -3.05
N LEU A 90 -1.77 13.64 -3.06
CA LEU A 90 -0.97 12.88 -2.09
C LEU A 90 0.49 12.68 -2.53
N ALA A 91 0.93 13.21 -3.66
CA ALA A 91 2.28 12.97 -4.21
C ALA A 91 3.40 13.33 -3.22
N SER A 92 3.16 14.28 -2.30
CA SER A 92 4.12 14.66 -1.26
C SER A 92 4.39 13.57 -0.21
N LEU A 93 3.59 12.50 -0.17
CA LEU A 93 3.80 11.35 0.72
C LEU A 93 4.78 10.31 0.13
N HIS A 94 5.35 10.57 -1.04
CA HIS A 94 6.38 9.73 -1.66
C HIS A 94 6.00 8.24 -1.76
N PHE A 95 4.94 7.95 -2.51
CA PHE A 95 4.52 6.58 -2.76
C PHE A 95 5.55 5.80 -3.58
N SER A 96 5.77 4.54 -3.21
CA SER A 96 6.70 3.63 -3.88
C SER A 96 6.11 2.24 -4.05
N LEU A 97 6.32 1.64 -5.22
CA LEU A 97 5.97 0.24 -5.48
C LEU A 97 7.03 -0.70 -4.89
N CYS A 98 6.61 -1.66 -4.08
CA CYS A 98 7.49 -2.52 -3.30
C CYS A 98 7.60 -3.94 -3.90
N LYS A 99 8.01 -4.01 -5.16
CA LYS A 99 8.16 -5.26 -5.92
C LYS A 99 9.23 -6.22 -5.36
N ASP A 100 10.21 -5.70 -4.64
CA ASP A 100 11.28 -6.50 -4.04
C ASP A 100 10.80 -7.27 -2.78
N ILE A 101 9.71 -6.82 -2.17
CA ILE A 101 9.10 -7.47 -1.00
C ILE A 101 8.02 -8.45 -1.45
N ILE A 102 7.09 -7.99 -2.29
CA ILE A 102 6.01 -8.82 -2.86
C ILE A 102 6.12 -8.80 -4.38
N ASN A 103 6.41 -9.94 -4.95
CA ASN A 103 6.58 -10.10 -6.40
C ASN A 103 5.55 -11.09 -6.97
N HIS A 104 4.27 -10.71 -6.97
CA HIS A 104 3.17 -11.54 -7.47
C HIS A 104 2.23 -10.72 -8.36
N ARG A 105 1.73 -11.30 -9.47
CA ARG A 105 0.86 -10.59 -10.44
C ARG A 105 -0.49 -10.14 -9.85
N ASP A 106 -0.93 -10.82 -8.81
CA ASP A 106 -2.25 -10.63 -8.20
C ASP A 106 -2.18 -9.91 -6.85
N ILE A 107 -0.99 -9.45 -6.47
CA ILE A 107 -0.76 -8.71 -5.24
C ILE A 107 0.07 -7.48 -5.56
N LEU A 108 -0.39 -6.33 -5.13
CA LEU A 108 0.34 -5.09 -5.27
C LEU A 108 0.54 -4.46 -3.89
N LEU A 109 1.81 -4.26 -3.53
CA LEU A 109 2.21 -3.61 -2.30
C LEU A 109 2.81 -2.24 -2.62
N VAL A 110 2.26 -1.21 -2.00
CA VAL A 110 2.72 0.18 -2.14
C VAL A 110 3.00 0.75 -0.76
N SER A 111 4.13 1.40 -0.60
CA SER A 111 4.48 2.14 0.62
C SER A 111 4.36 3.64 0.43
N PHE A 112 4.17 4.36 1.52
CA PHE A 112 4.25 5.82 1.56
C PHE A 112 4.78 6.30 2.92
N PHE A 113 5.26 7.55 2.94
CA PHE A 113 5.80 8.17 4.14
C PHE A 113 4.81 9.18 4.73
N SER A 114 4.52 9.06 6.01
CA SER A 114 3.84 10.09 6.78
C SER A 114 4.41 10.13 8.20
N ASN A 115 4.64 11.32 8.73
CA ASN A 115 5.10 11.54 10.12
C ASN A 115 6.30 10.69 10.55
N ASN A 116 7.31 10.55 9.66
CA ASN A 116 8.51 9.71 9.85
C ASN A 116 8.25 8.20 9.90
N ASN A 117 7.04 7.76 9.64
CA ASN A 117 6.68 6.35 9.55
C ASN A 117 6.45 5.94 8.09
N ILE A 118 6.77 4.68 7.80
CA ILE A 118 6.41 4.02 6.56
C ILE A 118 5.11 3.29 6.79
N PHE A 119 4.14 3.54 5.92
CA PHE A 119 2.87 2.84 5.89
C PHE A 119 2.75 2.06 4.59
N TRP A 120 1.99 0.99 4.64
CA TRP A 120 1.83 0.07 3.51
C TRP A 120 0.36 -0.10 3.15
N LEU A 121 0.11 -0.29 1.86
CA LEU A 121 -1.20 -0.54 1.28
C LEU A 121 -1.09 -1.79 0.41
N MET A 122 -2.01 -2.73 0.53
CA MET A 122 -2.00 -3.97 -0.23
C MET A 122 -3.31 -4.17 -0.98
N ASN A 123 -3.22 -4.35 -2.30
CA ASN A 123 -4.32 -4.72 -3.18
C ASN A 123 -4.16 -6.17 -3.62
N ILE A 124 -5.22 -6.98 -3.47
CA ILE A 124 -5.20 -8.41 -3.76
C ILE A 124 -6.35 -8.78 -4.69
N TYR A 125 -6.04 -9.68 -5.63
CA TYR A 125 -7.02 -10.46 -6.36
C TYR A 125 -6.71 -11.95 -6.17
N SER A 126 -7.63 -12.71 -5.63
CA SER A 126 -7.49 -14.15 -5.46
C SER A 126 -8.51 -14.87 -6.36
N ASP A 127 -8.01 -15.59 -7.35
CA ASP A 127 -8.90 -16.44 -8.17
C ASP A 127 -9.25 -17.76 -7.45
N SER A 128 -10.03 -18.61 -8.09
CA SER A 128 -10.46 -19.89 -7.52
C SER A 128 -9.32 -20.86 -7.17
N SER A 129 -8.10 -20.63 -7.65
CA SER A 129 -6.92 -21.42 -7.30
C SER A 129 -6.21 -20.92 -6.04
N HIS A 130 -6.54 -19.72 -5.58
CA HIS A 130 -6.00 -19.02 -4.41
C HIS A 130 -4.47 -18.99 -4.35
N ILE A 131 -3.81 -18.88 -5.52
CA ILE A 131 -2.34 -18.85 -5.61
C ILE A 131 -1.78 -17.61 -4.90
N ALA A 132 -2.46 -16.48 -4.97
CA ALA A 132 -2.06 -15.25 -4.29
C ALA A 132 -1.96 -15.44 -2.76
N LEU A 133 -2.96 -16.09 -2.16
CA LEU A 133 -2.97 -16.35 -0.72
C LEU A 133 -1.91 -17.36 -0.31
N LYS A 134 -1.73 -18.44 -1.10
CA LYS A 134 -0.65 -19.41 -0.87
C LYS A 134 0.70 -18.71 -0.92
N TYR A 135 0.92 -17.84 -1.91
CA TYR A 135 2.13 -17.05 -2.01
C TYR A 135 2.37 -16.18 -0.77
N LEU A 136 1.35 -15.47 -0.26
CA LEU A 136 1.48 -14.65 0.96
C LEU A 136 1.78 -15.49 2.19
N LYS A 137 1.12 -16.65 2.33
CA LYS A 137 1.36 -17.58 3.45
C LYS A 137 2.79 -18.11 3.47
N ASP A 138 3.36 -18.37 2.30
CA ASP A 138 4.72 -18.90 2.14
C ASP A 138 5.80 -17.79 2.16
N THR A 139 5.38 -16.53 2.10
CA THR A 139 6.30 -15.39 2.05
C THR A 139 6.52 -14.86 3.48
N GLU A 140 7.75 -14.97 3.97
CA GLU A 140 8.18 -14.33 5.23
C GLU A 140 8.37 -12.83 5.05
N ALA A 141 7.36 -12.14 4.51
CA ALA A 141 7.44 -10.70 4.29
C ALA A 141 7.28 -9.95 5.60
N TYR A 142 8.33 -9.26 6.00
CA TYR A 142 8.30 -8.43 7.20
C TYR A 142 7.70 -7.05 6.87
N ILE A 143 6.36 -6.97 6.89
CA ILE A 143 5.63 -5.74 6.59
C ILE A 143 5.04 -5.20 7.89
N HIS A 144 5.65 -4.14 8.43
CA HIS A 144 5.11 -3.42 9.57
C HIS A 144 4.19 -2.31 9.12
N ASN A 145 3.21 -1.96 9.93
CA ASN A 145 2.28 -0.86 9.67
C ASN A 145 1.53 -1.00 8.32
N LEU A 146 1.10 -2.22 7.99
CA LEU A 146 0.17 -2.43 6.88
C LEU A 146 -1.18 -1.83 7.28
N LEU A 147 -1.54 -0.67 6.69
CA LEU A 147 -2.76 0.04 7.03
C LEU A 147 -4.00 -0.68 6.55
N ILE A 148 -3.93 -1.21 5.34
CA ILE A 148 -5.06 -1.87 4.69
C ILE A 148 -4.59 -2.96 3.74
N MET A 149 -5.29 -4.08 3.78
CA MET A 149 -5.29 -5.13 2.78
C MET A 149 -6.71 -5.28 2.26
N THR A 150 -6.94 -5.06 0.98
CA THR A 150 -8.27 -5.11 0.39
C THR A 150 -8.26 -5.73 -1.00
N GLY A 151 -9.41 -6.24 -1.43
CA GLY A 151 -9.60 -6.77 -2.76
C GLY A 151 -10.66 -7.84 -2.86
N ASP A 152 -10.66 -8.55 -3.99
CA ASP A 152 -11.51 -9.70 -4.25
C ASP A 152 -10.76 -10.98 -3.87
N PHE A 153 -11.20 -11.61 -2.79
CA PHE A 153 -10.58 -12.82 -2.25
C PHE A 153 -11.18 -14.11 -2.82
N ASN A 154 -12.37 -14.03 -3.42
CA ASN A 154 -13.11 -15.19 -3.93
C ASN A 154 -13.26 -16.33 -2.89
N ILE A 155 -13.34 -15.97 -1.62
CA ILE A 155 -13.53 -16.88 -0.50
C ILE A 155 -14.87 -16.56 0.17
N TRP A 156 -15.62 -17.58 0.46
CA TRP A 156 -16.81 -17.47 1.27
C TRP A 156 -16.63 -18.22 2.59
N ASP A 157 -17.00 -17.56 3.68
CA ASP A 157 -16.95 -18.13 5.02
C ASP A 157 -18.11 -17.58 5.86
N SER A 158 -18.56 -18.34 6.84
CA SER A 158 -19.63 -17.92 7.75
C SER A 158 -19.28 -16.67 8.56
N LEU A 159 -17.99 -16.36 8.72
CA LEU A 159 -17.54 -15.18 9.46
C LEU A 159 -17.99 -13.88 8.78
N TRP A 160 -17.98 -13.81 7.45
CA TRP A 160 -18.42 -12.64 6.68
C TRP A 160 -19.63 -12.89 5.77
N ASN A 161 -20.06 -14.14 5.60
CA ASN A 161 -21.29 -14.53 4.91
C ASN A 161 -22.22 -15.27 5.88
N PRO A 162 -22.96 -14.60 6.75
CA PRO A 162 -23.76 -15.24 7.80
C PRO A 162 -24.87 -16.15 7.27
N LEU A 163 -25.21 -16.04 5.98
CA LEU A 163 -26.18 -16.93 5.31
C LEU A 163 -25.57 -18.28 4.88
N PHE A 164 -24.26 -18.45 4.98
CA PHE A 164 -23.54 -19.66 4.60
C PHE A 164 -23.07 -20.41 5.84
N SER A 165 -23.37 -21.70 5.90
CA SER A 165 -22.94 -22.59 6.99
C SER A 165 -21.69 -23.39 6.65
N HIS A 166 -21.07 -23.17 5.48
CA HIS A 166 -19.92 -23.93 5.05
C HIS A 166 -18.61 -23.25 5.49
N TYR A 167 -17.75 -24.07 6.05
CA TYR A 167 -16.40 -23.74 6.42
C TYR A 167 -15.45 -24.00 5.24
N SER A 168 -14.50 -23.12 5.03
CA SER A 168 -13.46 -23.25 4.00
C SER A 168 -12.08 -23.27 4.62
N PHE A 169 -11.26 -24.28 4.33
CA PHE A 169 -9.86 -24.30 4.79
C PHE A 169 -9.03 -23.12 4.26
N ILE A 170 -9.45 -22.52 3.15
CA ILE A 170 -8.79 -21.33 2.59
C ILE A 170 -9.07 -20.09 3.44
N SER A 171 -10.22 -20.03 4.12
CA SER A 171 -10.51 -18.95 5.07
C SER A 171 -9.55 -18.95 6.26
N ASP A 172 -9.16 -20.13 6.76
CA ASP A 172 -8.13 -20.21 7.81
C ASP A 172 -6.79 -19.67 7.35
N ASP A 173 -6.38 -20.03 6.14
CA ASP A 173 -5.14 -19.51 5.56
C ASP A 173 -5.18 -17.98 5.44
N LEU A 174 -6.33 -17.43 5.02
CA LEU A 174 -6.53 -15.97 4.98
C LEU A 174 -6.46 -15.37 6.39
N LEU A 175 -7.11 -15.96 7.39
CA LEU A 175 -7.08 -15.44 8.76
C LEU A 175 -5.67 -15.51 9.38
N ILE A 176 -4.89 -16.56 9.10
CA ILE A 176 -3.48 -16.65 9.52
C ILE A 176 -2.65 -15.51 8.90
N ILE A 177 -2.86 -15.20 7.61
CA ILE A 177 -2.19 -14.09 6.92
C ILE A 177 -2.58 -12.75 7.56
N VAL A 178 -3.88 -12.55 7.80
CA VAL A 178 -4.43 -11.34 8.42
C VAL A 178 -3.82 -11.11 9.80
N ASP A 179 -3.77 -12.15 10.64
CA ASP A 179 -3.17 -12.10 11.97
C ASP A 179 -1.67 -11.81 11.91
N SER A 180 -0.94 -12.43 10.96
CA SER A 180 0.50 -12.21 10.79
C SER A 180 0.87 -10.76 10.43
N PHE A 181 -0.04 -10.03 9.81
CA PHE A 181 0.10 -8.62 9.48
C PHE A 181 -0.55 -7.67 10.51
N ASN A 182 -1.03 -8.20 11.63
CA ASN A 182 -1.75 -7.44 12.66
C ASN A 182 -2.96 -6.67 12.08
N LEU A 183 -3.74 -7.35 11.25
CA LEU A 183 -4.94 -6.80 10.63
C LEU A 183 -6.20 -7.41 11.23
N GLU A 184 -7.30 -6.68 11.13
CA GLU A 184 -8.64 -7.13 11.51
C GLU A 184 -9.61 -6.90 10.37
N LEU A 185 -10.60 -7.79 10.24
CA LEU A 185 -11.65 -7.64 9.23
C LEU A 185 -12.52 -6.42 9.58
N SER A 186 -12.60 -5.48 8.64
CA SER A 186 -13.54 -4.37 8.74
C SER A 186 -14.94 -4.88 8.42
N PHE A 187 -15.89 -4.67 9.34
CA PHE A 187 -17.28 -5.05 9.16
C PHE A 187 -18.14 -3.85 8.76
N THR A 188 -19.14 -4.08 7.95
CA THR A 188 -20.27 -3.17 7.82
C THR A 188 -21.23 -3.37 8.97
N THR A 189 -21.94 -2.32 9.38
CA THR A 189 -23.01 -2.43 10.39
C THR A 189 -24.13 -3.34 9.96
N ASP A 190 -24.34 -3.47 8.65
CA ASP A 190 -25.31 -4.39 8.04
C ASP A 190 -24.61 -5.35 7.08
N PRO A 191 -24.92 -6.66 7.09
CA PRO A 191 -24.31 -7.62 6.18
C PRO A 191 -24.81 -7.38 4.75
N ILE A 192 -24.11 -6.52 4.00
CA ILE A 192 -24.41 -6.25 2.61
C ILE A 192 -23.51 -7.12 1.75
N LEU A 193 -24.09 -7.78 0.77
CA LEU A 193 -23.38 -8.60 -0.18
C LEU A 193 -22.47 -7.73 -1.07
N THR A 194 -21.29 -8.21 -1.41
CA THR A 194 -20.34 -7.48 -2.28
C THR A 194 -20.40 -7.96 -3.72
N ARG A 195 -20.81 -9.21 -3.95
CA ARG A 195 -21.01 -9.77 -5.29
C ARG A 195 -22.47 -10.18 -5.52
N TYR A 196 -23.00 -9.75 -6.66
CA TYR A 196 -24.37 -10.03 -7.12
C TYR A 196 -24.29 -10.76 -8.46
N SER A 197 -24.52 -12.08 -8.45
CA SER A 197 -24.45 -12.85 -9.69
C SER A 197 -25.55 -12.43 -10.66
N ASN A 198 -25.18 -12.29 -11.92
CA ASN A 198 -26.13 -12.11 -13.04
C ASN A 198 -26.79 -13.45 -13.41
N ASN A 199 -26.32 -14.58 -12.91
CA ASN A 199 -26.89 -15.88 -13.11
C ASN A 199 -27.79 -16.22 -11.92
N VAL A 200 -29.07 -16.50 -12.17
CA VAL A 200 -30.06 -16.81 -11.13
C VAL A 200 -29.76 -18.09 -10.35
N ASN A 201 -28.89 -18.95 -10.88
CA ASN A 201 -28.48 -20.18 -10.20
C ASN A 201 -27.28 -20.00 -9.26
N ASP A 202 -26.63 -18.84 -9.30
CA ASP A 202 -25.47 -18.55 -8.44
C ASP A 202 -25.90 -17.72 -7.24
N SER A 203 -25.31 -18.00 -6.10
CA SER A 203 -25.55 -17.22 -4.89
C SER A 203 -24.84 -15.87 -4.93
N ASN A 204 -25.50 -14.85 -4.40
CA ASN A 204 -24.86 -13.59 -4.08
C ASN A 204 -23.98 -13.78 -2.83
N LEU A 205 -22.79 -13.17 -2.81
CA LEU A 205 -21.74 -13.46 -1.83
C LEU A 205 -21.08 -12.19 -1.30
N VAL A 206 -20.46 -12.31 -0.13
CA VAL A 206 -19.43 -11.37 0.34
C VAL A 206 -18.08 -12.02 0.04
N ILE A 207 -17.35 -11.52 -0.94
CA ILE A 207 -16.03 -12.03 -1.37
C ILE A 207 -15.01 -10.90 -1.54
N ASP A 208 -15.48 -9.66 -1.66
CA ASP A 208 -14.63 -8.48 -1.59
C ASP A 208 -14.54 -8.08 -0.12
N LEU A 209 -13.31 -8.03 0.42
CA LEU A 209 -13.05 -7.83 1.83
C LEU A 209 -12.07 -6.68 2.04
N MET A 210 -12.18 -6.04 3.21
CA MET A 210 -11.22 -5.05 3.70
C MET A 210 -10.72 -5.48 5.09
N PHE A 211 -9.41 -5.52 5.24
CA PHE A 211 -8.73 -5.74 6.51
C PHE A 211 -7.91 -4.51 6.85
N LEU A 212 -8.02 -4.05 8.08
CA LEU A 212 -7.37 -2.83 8.57
C LEU A 212 -6.40 -3.17 9.68
N HIS A 213 -5.37 -2.35 9.84
CA HIS A 213 -4.50 -2.45 11.00
C HIS A 213 -5.32 -2.41 12.30
N SER A 214 -5.03 -3.29 13.25
CA SER A 214 -5.83 -3.48 14.47
C SER A 214 -6.03 -2.18 15.27
N GLU A 215 -5.03 -1.32 15.33
CA GLU A 215 -5.13 -0.01 15.99
C GLU A 215 -6.08 0.98 15.28
N SER A 216 -6.39 0.72 14.01
CA SER A 216 -7.27 1.56 13.20
C SER A 216 -8.68 0.97 13.05
N SER A 217 -8.89 -0.29 13.39
CA SER A 217 -10.13 -1.04 13.12
C SER A 217 -11.34 -0.49 13.88
N GLU A 218 -11.15 -0.01 15.12
CA GLU A 218 -12.23 0.52 15.96
C GLU A 218 -12.83 1.84 15.42
N LEU A 219 -12.09 2.57 14.59
CA LEU A 219 -12.44 3.91 14.13
C LEU A 219 -13.15 3.94 12.78
N ASN A 220 -13.23 2.78 12.08
CA ASN A 220 -13.54 2.80 10.66
C ASN A 220 -14.66 1.83 10.28
N ASN A 221 -15.77 2.39 9.85
CA ASN A 221 -16.80 1.63 9.15
C ASN A 221 -16.54 1.75 7.64
N HIS A 222 -16.34 0.63 6.96
CA HIS A 222 -16.40 0.65 5.52
C HIS A 222 -17.85 0.70 5.04
N SER A 223 -18.05 1.21 3.83
CA SER A 223 -19.36 1.26 3.19
C SER A 223 -19.35 0.48 1.89
N ILE A 224 -20.45 -0.21 1.59
CA ILE A 224 -20.69 -0.91 0.33
C ILE A 224 -21.73 -0.11 -0.46
N HIS A 225 -21.41 0.24 -1.71
CA HIS A 225 -22.24 1.12 -2.53
C HIS A 225 -22.88 0.36 -3.69
N LEU A 226 -24.07 -0.17 -3.49
CA LEU A 226 -24.78 -0.95 -4.51
C LEU A 226 -25.15 -0.13 -5.74
N ASP A 227 -25.50 1.12 -5.55
CA ASP A 227 -25.87 2.08 -6.59
C ASP A 227 -24.67 2.50 -7.47
N TRP A 228 -23.44 2.34 -6.97
CA TRP A 228 -22.22 2.62 -7.73
C TRP A 228 -21.67 1.41 -8.49
N ARG A 229 -22.32 0.27 -8.39
CA ARG A 229 -21.90 -0.98 -9.04
C ARG A 229 -21.85 -0.86 -10.56
N LEU A 230 -22.55 0.09 -11.14
CA LEU A 230 -22.73 0.24 -12.59
C LEU A 230 -23.33 -1.05 -13.20
N THR A 231 -22.65 -1.61 -14.21
CA THR A 231 -23.06 -2.86 -14.87
C THR A 231 -22.30 -4.09 -14.36
N LEU A 232 -21.49 -3.93 -13.30
CA LEU A 232 -20.68 -5.00 -12.73
C LEU A 232 -21.50 -5.86 -11.76
N ASP A 233 -21.00 -7.06 -11.51
CA ASP A 233 -21.50 -7.95 -10.47
C ASP A 233 -20.91 -7.64 -9.09
N HIS A 234 -19.76 -6.93 -9.02
CA HIS A 234 -19.12 -6.49 -7.78
C HIS A 234 -19.52 -5.07 -7.40
N ALA A 235 -19.92 -4.90 -6.14
CA ALA A 235 -20.19 -3.60 -5.54
C ALA A 235 -18.88 -2.97 -5.02
N PRO A 236 -18.67 -1.66 -5.20
CA PRO A 236 -17.51 -1.00 -4.65
C PRO A 236 -17.57 -0.89 -3.13
N LEU A 237 -16.40 -1.02 -2.52
CA LEU A 237 -16.14 -0.80 -1.10
C LEU A 237 -15.44 0.54 -0.90
N THR A 238 -15.83 1.30 0.11
CA THR A 238 -15.14 2.54 0.48
C THR A 238 -14.86 2.60 1.97
N ILE A 239 -13.77 3.26 2.34
CA ILE A 239 -13.40 3.49 3.72
C ILE A 239 -12.64 4.82 3.85
N THR A 240 -12.70 5.41 5.04
CA THR A 240 -11.88 6.56 5.42
C THR A 240 -11.01 6.16 6.58
N ILE A 241 -9.70 6.19 6.41
CA ILE A 241 -8.73 5.85 7.45
C ILE A 241 -8.12 7.14 7.98
N PRO A 242 -8.24 7.46 9.29
CA PRO A 242 -7.55 8.60 9.87
C PRO A 242 -6.04 8.34 9.87
N ILE A 243 -5.28 9.29 9.37
CA ILE A 243 -3.85 9.35 9.64
C ILE A 243 -3.70 10.10 10.94
N VAL A 244 -3.49 9.35 12.03
CA VAL A 244 -3.22 9.96 13.32
C VAL A 244 -1.91 10.74 13.17
N GLU A 245 -2.01 12.06 13.10
CA GLU A 245 -0.85 12.88 13.41
C GLU A 245 -0.58 12.66 14.89
N ASP A 246 0.40 11.85 15.22
CA ASP A 246 0.98 11.97 16.53
C ASP A 246 1.30 13.46 16.71
N ASN A 247 0.64 14.09 17.68
CA ASN A 247 0.94 15.46 18.13
C ASN A 247 2.31 15.53 18.82
N ILE A 248 3.25 14.78 18.29
CA ILE A 248 4.66 14.94 18.61
C ILE A 248 5.00 16.30 18.02
N ASN A 249 5.24 17.26 18.88
CA ASN A 249 5.97 18.46 18.52
C ASN A 249 7.18 17.99 17.74
N THR A 250 7.10 18.01 16.40
CA THR A 250 8.16 17.48 15.57
C THR A 250 9.36 18.40 15.75
N ILE A 251 10.22 17.96 16.65
CA ILE A 251 11.54 18.52 16.80
C ILE A 251 12.26 18.15 15.52
N LYS A 252 12.22 19.03 14.51
CA LYS A 252 13.02 18.84 13.33
C LYS A 252 14.44 19.23 13.67
N CYS A 253 15.30 18.23 13.71
CA CYS A 253 16.74 18.48 13.68
C CYS A 253 17.13 18.84 12.25
N LEU A 254 17.68 20.03 12.02
CA LEU A 254 18.11 20.47 10.72
C LEU A 254 19.57 20.89 10.77
N ILE A 255 20.32 20.48 9.73
CA ILE A 255 21.62 21.05 9.41
C ILE A 255 21.40 21.98 8.21
N THR A 256 21.65 23.26 8.39
CA THR A 256 21.48 24.26 7.33
C THR A 256 22.61 24.11 6.32
N LYS A 257 22.28 24.12 5.03
CA LYS A 257 23.26 24.10 3.95
C LYS A 257 24.25 25.26 4.10
N ASP A 258 25.53 25.02 3.81
CA ASP A 258 26.63 25.95 3.90
C ASP A 258 26.90 26.49 5.32
N SER A 259 26.39 25.80 6.35
CA SER A 259 26.61 26.14 7.77
C SER A 259 27.90 25.51 8.33
N LYS A 260 28.35 26.02 9.48
CA LYS A 260 29.47 25.41 10.22
C LYS A 260 29.12 24.01 10.71
N GLU A 261 27.86 23.79 11.01
CA GLU A 261 27.30 22.52 11.45
C GLU A 261 27.37 21.47 10.33
N GLU A 262 27.06 21.85 9.07
CA GLU A 262 27.21 20.96 7.92
C GLU A 262 28.67 20.56 7.69
N VAL A 263 29.58 21.52 7.75
CA VAL A 263 31.04 21.26 7.61
C VAL A 263 31.51 20.30 8.71
N SER A 264 31.09 20.50 9.95
CA SER A 264 31.38 19.60 11.08
C SER A 264 30.82 18.22 10.86
N PHE A 265 29.55 18.12 10.47
CA PHE A 265 28.87 16.86 10.16
C PHE A 265 29.62 16.06 9.08
N ILE A 266 29.90 16.68 7.93
CA ILE A 266 30.61 16.03 6.83
C ILE A 266 31.99 15.53 7.30
N LYS A 267 32.71 16.34 8.05
CA LYS A 267 34.04 15.97 8.57
C LYS A 267 33.97 14.78 9.50
N GLU A 268 33.01 14.75 10.44
CA GLU A 268 32.87 13.68 11.42
C GLU A 268 32.39 12.38 10.75
N VAL A 269 31.43 12.44 9.80
CA VAL A 269 31.00 11.29 9.02
C VAL A 269 32.13 10.72 8.18
N THR A 270 32.89 11.57 7.50
CA THR A 270 34.05 11.14 6.70
C THR A 270 35.10 10.43 7.58
N ALA A 271 35.35 10.93 8.79
CA ALA A 271 36.24 10.29 9.74
C ALA A 271 35.70 8.92 10.20
N SER A 272 34.41 8.81 10.44
CA SER A 272 33.74 7.54 10.82
C SER A 272 33.87 6.50 9.69
N VAL A 273 33.64 6.89 8.44
CA VAL A 273 33.84 6.01 7.27
C VAL A 273 35.28 5.53 7.16
N GLY A 274 36.26 6.43 7.38
CA GLY A 274 37.68 6.08 7.34
C GLY A 274 38.13 5.09 8.42
N ASN A 275 37.39 5.00 9.52
CA ASN A 275 37.66 4.07 10.60
C ASN A 275 36.98 2.68 10.43
N LEU A 276 36.09 2.54 9.44
CA LEU A 276 35.46 1.25 9.14
C LEU A 276 36.48 0.28 8.53
N ASN A 277 36.74 -0.81 9.23
CA ASN A 277 37.65 -1.83 8.73
C ASN A 277 36.92 -2.79 7.78
N MET A 278 36.91 -2.45 6.49
CA MET A 278 36.25 -3.22 5.43
C MET A 278 37.11 -4.39 4.89
N SER A 279 38.36 -4.54 5.37
CA SER A 279 39.32 -5.44 4.74
C SER A 279 39.18 -6.94 5.12
N SER A 280 38.26 -7.29 6.01
CA SER A 280 38.08 -8.66 6.45
C SER A 280 36.68 -8.96 6.96
N LEU A 281 35.64 -8.76 6.12
CA LEU A 281 34.27 -9.18 6.45
C LEU A 281 34.07 -10.63 5.99
N PRO A 282 34.03 -11.61 6.91
CA PRO A 282 34.01 -13.03 6.54
C PRO A 282 32.61 -13.53 6.12
N ASP A 283 31.53 -12.83 6.50
CA ASP A 283 30.16 -13.24 6.27
C ASP A 283 29.16 -12.06 6.27
N ILE A 284 27.89 -12.36 5.91
CA ILE A 284 26.80 -11.39 5.84
C ILE A 284 26.49 -10.81 7.23
N ALA A 285 26.53 -11.60 8.29
CA ALA A 285 26.23 -11.14 9.64
C ALA A 285 27.24 -10.10 10.12
N SER A 286 28.51 -10.26 9.73
CA SER A 286 29.59 -9.26 9.99
C SER A 286 29.35 -7.97 9.21
N LEU A 287 28.84 -8.05 7.97
CA LEU A 287 28.46 -6.89 7.18
C LEU A 287 27.29 -6.15 7.83
N ASP A 288 26.25 -6.84 8.25
CA ASP A 288 25.09 -6.23 8.93
C ASP A 288 25.49 -5.54 10.23
N SER A 289 26.41 -6.12 10.99
CA SER A 289 26.96 -5.49 12.19
C SER A 289 27.66 -4.17 11.89
N VAL A 290 28.51 -4.14 10.84
CA VAL A 290 29.24 -2.92 10.42
C VAL A 290 28.29 -1.87 9.89
N VAL A 291 27.26 -2.25 9.12
CA VAL A 291 26.22 -1.32 8.62
C VAL A 291 25.43 -0.70 9.78
N ASN A 292 25.05 -1.49 10.77
CA ASN A 292 24.32 -1.01 11.96
C ASN A 292 25.19 -0.09 12.83
N GLU A 293 26.45 -0.42 13.01
CA GLU A 293 27.41 0.43 13.72
C GLU A 293 27.62 1.77 13.00
N PHE A 294 27.76 1.74 11.68
CA PHE A 294 27.87 2.95 10.86
C PHE A 294 26.59 3.80 10.93
N ALA A 295 25.42 3.21 10.76
CA ALA A 295 24.15 3.92 10.86
C ALA A 295 23.96 4.58 12.21
N SER A 296 24.33 3.89 13.30
CA SER A 296 24.29 4.43 14.68
C SER A 296 25.28 5.59 14.84
N ALA A 297 26.49 5.47 14.29
CA ALA A 297 27.48 6.54 14.35
C ALA A 297 27.02 7.79 13.57
N VAL A 298 26.43 7.62 12.37
CA VAL A 298 25.88 8.72 11.59
C VAL A 298 24.73 9.42 12.31
N ASN A 299 23.82 8.66 12.93
CA ASN A 299 22.71 9.22 13.71
C ASN A 299 23.22 10.04 14.89
N ASN A 300 24.21 9.54 15.65
CA ASN A 300 24.81 10.28 16.76
C ASN A 300 25.49 11.57 16.30
N ILE A 301 26.20 11.53 15.17
CA ILE A 301 26.85 12.72 14.57
C ILE A 301 25.79 13.73 14.09
N TRP A 302 24.67 13.24 13.52
CA TRP A 302 23.54 14.08 13.13
C TRP A 302 22.91 14.78 14.32
N GLU A 303 22.58 14.07 15.38
CA GLU A 303 22.02 14.64 16.61
C GLU A 303 22.93 15.72 17.23
N LYS A 304 24.23 15.45 17.24
CA LYS A 304 25.23 16.40 17.76
C LYS A 304 25.35 17.69 16.96
N ASN A 305 25.27 17.62 15.63
CA ASN A 305 25.50 18.76 14.73
C ASN A 305 24.20 19.43 14.27
N SER A 306 23.03 18.82 14.49
CA SER A 306 21.75 19.40 14.11
C SER A 306 21.20 20.37 15.16
N LYS A 307 20.48 21.40 14.67
CA LYS A 307 19.74 22.32 15.53
C LYS A 307 18.30 21.89 15.70
N ILE A 308 17.83 21.87 16.94
CA ILE A 308 16.42 21.68 17.25
C ILE A 308 15.64 22.92 16.82
N ILE A 309 14.76 22.77 15.83
CA ILE A 309 13.83 23.82 15.44
C ILE A 309 12.44 23.43 15.90
N ASN A 310 11.94 24.13 16.92
CA ASN A 310 10.52 24.05 17.29
C ASN A 310 9.71 24.76 16.20
N ILE A 311 9.02 24.00 15.34
CA ILE A 311 8.09 24.56 14.37
C ILE A 311 6.84 24.95 15.14
N MET A 312 6.77 26.18 15.63
CA MET A 312 5.50 26.76 16.07
C MET A 312 4.57 26.82 14.85
N LYS A 313 3.44 26.11 14.89
CA LYS A 313 2.36 26.31 13.92
C LYS A 313 1.89 27.76 14.05
N TYR A 314 2.24 28.60 13.11
CA TYR A 314 1.57 29.87 12.96
C TYR A 314 0.15 29.59 12.48
N SER A 315 -0.82 29.69 13.39
CA SER A 315 -2.21 29.80 13.03
C SER A 315 -2.36 31.12 12.25
N LYS A 316 -2.61 31.04 10.95
CA LYS A 316 -3.12 32.20 10.22
C LYS A 316 -4.54 32.47 10.72
N SER A 317 -4.69 33.56 11.49
CA SER A 317 -5.98 34.21 11.73
C SER A 317 -6.60 34.69 10.44
#